data_acc21c6a03309b854efaeacb3d8c598f
#
_entry.id   acc21c6a03309b854efaeacb3d8c598f
#
_cell.length_a   1.000
_cell.length_b   1.000
_cell.length_c   1.000
_cell.angle_alpha   90.00
_cell.angle_beta   90.00
_cell.angle_gamma   90.00
#
_symmetry.space_group_name_H-M   'P 1'
#
loop_
_entity.id
_entity.type
_entity.pdbx_description
1 polymer ?
#
loop_
_entity_poly.entity_id
_entity_poly.type
_entity_poly.pdbx_seq_one_letter_code
_entity_poly.pdbx_strand_id
1 'polypeptide(L)'
;MLVRSVLAVVVALIGVCGVGSQGFATERAALPKELTGKDGIPLVLIPAGPYPMGVPQGDRDGGRDEYPRHVIDIDDFYIDKYEVTNGRYLEFVKATNHRVPQNPKNPTRNLWDGVGIPESLADRPVVNVDWADADAYCKWAGRRLPREAEWEKAAKGDNDWRFPWGNVEPTDKHLNFNQKWIGEKTLMPVGSYEKGKSPYGVYDMAGNVWEWVNDWYDAKYYEKSPAKNPPGPESGTKRVIRGAGWQNETPTVRIFTRVDSDPTIRNESTGFRCAMDAK
;
A
#
# COMPACT_ATOMS: atom_id res chain seq x y z
N MET A 1 73.46 -20.76 -69.41
CA MET A 1 73.08 -19.71 -68.46
C MET A 1 71.66 -19.98 -67.96
N LEU A 2 71.58 -20.54 -66.80
CA LEU A 2 70.25 -20.92 -66.16
C LEU A 2 69.67 -19.70 -65.43
N VAL A 3 68.46 -19.34 -65.81
CA VAL A 3 67.66 -18.38 -65.05
C VAL A 3 66.63 -19.19 -64.21
N ARG A 4 66.78 -19.11 -62.93
CA ARG A 4 65.86 -19.72 -61.94
C ARG A 4 64.73 -18.74 -61.66
N SER A 5 63.52 -19.13 -61.96
CA SER A 5 62.28 -18.43 -61.58
C SER A 5 61.91 -18.83 -60.14
N VAL A 6 61.73 -17.83 -59.29
CA VAL A 6 61.23 -18.00 -57.94
C VAL A 6 59.69 -17.77 -57.93
N LEU A 7 58.96 -18.81 -57.57
CA LEU A 7 57.52 -18.77 -57.41
C LEU A 7 57.19 -18.27 -56.01
N ALA A 8 56.55 -17.10 -55.91
CA ALA A 8 56.07 -16.58 -54.62
C ALA A 8 54.65 -17.10 -54.39
N VAL A 9 54.46 -17.83 -53.28
CA VAL A 9 53.17 -18.30 -52.80
C VAL A 9 52.59 -17.21 -51.91
N VAL A 10 51.47 -16.60 -52.31
CA VAL A 10 50.69 -15.68 -51.48
C VAL A 10 49.68 -16.49 -50.71
N VAL A 11 49.85 -16.57 -49.36
CA VAL A 11 48.85 -17.14 -48.47
C VAL A 11 47.89 -16.04 -48.07
N ALA A 12 46.67 -16.11 -48.55
CA ALA A 12 45.57 -15.23 -48.11
C ALA A 12 45.01 -15.71 -46.78
N LEU A 13 45.22 -14.95 -45.71
CA LEU A 13 44.57 -15.12 -44.41
C LEU A 13 43.15 -14.55 -44.50
N ILE A 14 42.14 -15.40 -44.52
CA ILE A 14 40.74 -15.01 -44.36
C ILE A 14 40.49 -14.77 -42.84
N GLY A 15 40.49 -13.50 -42.46
CA GLY A 15 40.04 -13.08 -41.15
C GLY A 15 38.54 -13.23 -40.99
N VAL A 16 38.08 -14.17 -40.18
CA VAL A 16 36.69 -14.27 -39.80
C VAL A 16 36.41 -13.19 -38.77
N CYS A 17 35.80 -12.06 -39.18
CA CYS A 17 35.22 -11.09 -38.26
C CYS A 17 34.01 -11.71 -37.55
N GLY A 18 34.18 -12.17 -36.33
CA GLY A 18 33.08 -12.52 -35.45
C GLY A 18 32.31 -11.24 -35.10
N VAL A 19 31.12 -11.06 -35.66
CA VAL A 19 30.18 -10.01 -35.23
C VAL A 19 29.61 -10.46 -33.90
N GLY A 20 30.23 -10.01 -32.79
CA GLY A 20 29.68 -10.13 -31.47
C GLY A 20 28.39 -9.27 -31.41
N SER A 21 27.24 -9.93 -31.34
CA SER A 21 26.00 -9.27 -30.99
C SER A 21 26.09 -8.75 -29.55
N GLN A 22 26.47 -7.50 -29.39
CA GLN A 22 26.28 -6.79 -28.12
C GLN A 22 24.76 -6.63 -27.97
N GLY A 23 24.17 -7.48 -27.11
CA GLY A 23 22.83 -7.29 -26.63
C GLY A 23 22.80 -5.96 -25.85
N PHE A 24 22.21 -4.94 -26.42
CA PHE A 24 21.89 -3.73 -25.70
C PHE A 24 20.84 -4.12 -24.64
N ALA A 25 21.29 -4.33 -23.39
CA ALA A 25 20.40 -4.28 -22.25
C ALA A 25 19.84 -2.85 -22.25
N THR A 26 18.61 -2.67 -22.65
CA THR A 26 17.88 -1.41 -22.46
C THR A 26 17.84 -1.15 -20.97
N GLU A 27 18.64 -0.20 -20.49
CA GLU A 27 18.63 0.27 -19.11
C GLU A 27 17.21 0.79 -18.84
N ARG A 28 16.48 0.08 -17.97
CA ARG A 28 15.13 0.50 -17.59
C ARG A 28 15.25 1.85 -16.89
N ALA A 29 14.65 2.89 -17.45
CA ALA A 29 14.65 4.21 -16.85
C ALA A 29 14.19 4.09 -15.38
N ALA A 30 14.92 4.74 -14.47
CA ALA A 30 14.57 4.71 -13.05
C ALA A 30 13.17 5.30 -12.84
N LEU A 31 12.32 4.57 -12.14
CA LEU A 31 10.98 5.03 -11.80
C LEU A 31 11.07 6.25 -10.86
N PRO A 32 10.24 7.28 -11.06
CA PRO A 32 10.20 8.44 -10.17
C PRO A 32 9.80 8.02 -8.75
N LYS A 33 10.45 8.59 -7.74
CA LYS A 33 10.18 8.26 -6.32
C LYS A 33 8.77 8.66 -5.88
N GLU A 34 8.22 9.71 -6.45
CA GLU A 34 6.86 10.20 -6.19
C GLU A 34 6.16 10.55 -7.50
N LEU A 35 4.86 10.33 -7.55
CA LEU A 35 3.95 10.73 -8.62
C LEU A 35 2.78 11.51 -8.02
N THR A 36 2.06 12.23 -8.85
CA THR A 36 0.76 12.82 -8.48
C THR A 36 -0.33 12.09 -9.23
N GLY A 37 -1.29 11.52 -8.51
CA GLY A 37 -2.48 10.90 -9.09
C GLY A 37 -3.36 11.94 -9.81
N LYS A 38 -4.27 11.48 -10.67
CA LYS A 38 -5.20 12.37 -11.38
C LYS A 38 -6.17 13.10 -10.43
N ASP A 39 -6.37 12.58 -9.24
CA ASP A 39 -7.12 13.19 -8.14
C ASP A 39 -6.28 14.12 -7.26
N GLY A 40 -5.00 14.33 -7.63
CA GLY A 40 -4.06 15.20 -6.93
C GLY A 40 -3.46 14.61 -5.66
N ILE A 41 -3.70 13.31 -5.36
CA ILE A 41 -3.02 12.63 -4.25
C ILE A 41 -1.58 12.30 -4.66
N PRO A 42 -0.56 12.60 -3.81
CA PRO A 42 0.80 12.14 -4.05
C PRO A 42 0.91 10.63 -3.78
N LEU A 43 1.61 9.93 -4.67
CA LEU A 43 1.92 8.51 -4.57
C LEU A 43 3.41 8.33 -4.35
N VAL A 44 3.78 7.36 -3.53
CA VAL A 44 5.16 7.02 -3.21
C VAL A 44 5.51 5.69 -3.88
N LEU A 45 6.69 5.62 -4.52
CA LEU A 45 7.24 4.38 -5.06
C LEU A 45 7.69 3.48 -3.92
N ILE A 46 7.17 2.26 -3.91
CA ILE A 46 7.67 1.17 -3.07
C ILE A 46 8.49 0.25 -3.98
N PRO A 47 9.82 0.17 -3.77
CA PRO A 47 10.68 -0.59 -4.66
C PRO A 47 10.45 -2.09 -4.55
N ALA A 48 10.66 -2.78 -5.67
CA ALA A 48 10.63 -4.24 -5.74
C ALA A 48 11.60 -4.88 -4.75
N GLY A 49 11.34 -6.14 -4.44
CA GLY A 49 12.24 -6.97 -3.65
C GLY A 49 11.58 -7.71 -2.51
N PRO A 50 12.34 -8.62 -1.88
CA PRO A 50 11.85 -9.44 -0.80
C PRO A 50 11.68 -8.64 0.50
N TYR A 51 10.70 -9.04 1.33
CA TYR A 51 10.56 -8.54 2.69
C TYR A 51 9.92 -9.60 3.60
N PRO A 52 10.16 -9.56 4.92
CA PRO A 52 9.53 -10.47 5.87
C PRO A 52 8.10 -10.02 6.18
N MET A 53 7.09 -10.79 5.79
CA MET A 53 5.68 -10.55 6.09
C MET A 53 5.26 -11.29 7.38
N GLY A 54 4.42 -10.68 8.19
CA GLY A 54 3.90 -11.22 9.44
C GLY A 54 4.67 -10.78 10.68
N VAL A 55 4.50 -11.51 11.77
CA VAL A 55 5.06 -11.16 13.09
C VAL A 55 6.58 -11.09 13.06
N PRO A 56 7.22 -10.02 13.56
CA PRO A 56 8.68 -9.91 13.64
C PRO A 56 9.32 -11.08 14.39
N GLN A 57 10.57 -11.39 14.02
CA GLN A 57 11.31 -12.47 14.65
C GLN A 57 11.51 -12.21 16.15
N GLY A 58 11.10 -13.17 16.99
CA GLY A 58 11.21 -13.07 18.44
C GLY A 58 10.04 -12.35 19.13
N ASP A 59 9.16 -11.70 18.38
CA ASP A 59 7.91 -11.16 18.91
C ASP A 59 6.93 -12.30 19.21
N ARG A 60 6.24 -12.24 20.33
CA ARG A 60 5.27 -13.27 20.80
C ARG A 60 3.84 -12.73 20.92
N ASP A 61 3.63 -11.47 20.57
CA ASP A 61 2.34 -10.78 20.75
C ASP A 61 1.44 -10.91 19.52
N GLY A 62 1.84 -11.68 18.51
CA GLY A 62 1.07 -11.88 17.28
C GLY A 62 -0.18 -12.73 17.47
N GLY A 63 -1.23 -12.40 16.73
CA GLY A 63 -2.40 -13.26 16.52
C GLY A 63 -2.06 -14.51 15.71
N ARG A 64 -2.86 -15.56 15.84
CA ARG A 64 -2.61 -16.83 15.12
C ARG A 64 -2.59 -16.69 13.61
N ASP A 65 -3.33 -15.76 13.08
CA ASP A 65 -3.47 -15.46 11.65
C ASP A 65 -2.35 -14.55 11.11
N GLU A 66 -1.50 -14.02 12.00
CA GLU A 66 -0.32 -13.22 11.68
C GLU A 66 0.94 -14.12 11.50
N TYR A 67 0.79 -15.44 11.69
CA TYR A 67 1.81 -16.47 11.51
C TYR A 67 1.45 -17.42 10.34
N PRO A 68 2.47 -18.11 9.75
CA PRO A 68 3.90 -17.97 10.01
C PRO A 68 4.47 -16.68 9.40
N ARG A 69 5.50 -16.10 10.03
CA ARG A 69 6.36 -15.14 9.37
C ARG A 69 7.03 -15.80 8.16
N HIS A 70 6.95 -15.18 7.01
CA HIS A 70 7.51 -15.72 5.77
C HIS A 70 8.04 -14.60 4.89
N VAL A 71 8.99 -14.93 4.01
CA VAL A 71 9.57 -13.96 3.07
C VAL A 71 8.78 -14.01 1.76
N ILE A 72 8.31 -12.85 1.31
CA ILE A 72 7.66 -12.69 0.01
C ILE A 72 8.38 -11.62 -0.81
N ASP A 73 8.30 -11.74 -2.13
CA ASP A 73 8.86 -10.80 -3.10
C ASP A 73 7.72 -10.03 -3.76
N ILE A 74 7.78 -8.71 -3.73
CA ILE A 74 6.79 -7.81 -4.34
C ILE A 74 7.48 -7.01 -5.44
N ASP A 75 6.83 -6.88 -6.59
CA ASP A 75 7.28 -6.00 -7.68
C ASP A 75 7.14 -4.52 -7.29
N ASP A 76 7.77 -3.61 -8.05
CA ASP A 76 7.60 -2.17 -7.85
C ASP A 76 6.13 -1.78 -7.95
N PHE A 77 5.67 -0.94 -7.03
CA PHE A 77 4.33 -0.35 -7.08
C PHE A 77 4.33 1.05 -6.46
N TYR A 78 3.29 1.81 -6.75
CA TYR A 78 3.01 3.07 -6.08
C TYR A 78 1.84 2.90 -5.10
N ILE A 79 1.92 3.60 -3.98
CA ILE A 79 0.84 3.67 -2.99
C ILE A 79 0.58 5.13 -2.63
N ASP A 80 -0.66 5.46 -2.31
CA ASP A 80 -1.01 6.80 -1.83
C ASP A 80 -0.20 7.14 -0.58
N LYS A 81 0.41 8.32 -0.58
CA LYS A 81 1.21 8.82 0.55
C LYS A 81 0.38 8.97 1.82
N TYR A 82 -0.91 9.23 1.66
CA TYR A 82 -1.89 9.46 2.72
C TYR A 82 -3.14 8.60 2.49
N GLU A 83 -3.97 8.47 3.51
CA GLU A 83 -5.34 7.98 3.39
C GLU A 83 -6.14 8.89 2.44
N VAL A 84 -7.15 8.35 1.74
CA VAL A 84 -8.05 9.17 0.92
C VAL A 84 -8.86 10.10 1.81
N THR A 85 -8.81 11.41 1.52
CA THR A 85 -9.48 12.42 2.33
C THR A 85 -10.93 12.63 1.91
N ASN A 86 -11.74 13.21 2.82
CA ASN A 86 -13.11 13.60 2.51
C ASN A 86 -13.20 14.57 1.33
N GLY A 87 -12.27 15.52 1.21
CA GLY A 87 -12.24 16.44 0.07
C GLY A 87 -12.04 15.73 -1.26
N ARG A 88 -11.13 14.76 -1.32
CA ARG A 88 -10.91 13.95 -2.53
C ARG A 88 -12.07 13.03 -2.84
N TYR A 89 -12.66 12.44 -1.82
CA TYR A 89 -13.85 11.60 -2.00
C TYR A 89 -15.07 12.42 -2.47
N LEU A 90 -15.19 13.67 -2.05
CA LEU A 90 -16.24 14.59 -2.54
C LEU A 90 -16.13 14.83 -4.04
N GLU A 91 -14.92 15.00 -4.59
CA GLU A 91 -14.73 15.14 -6.03
C GLU A 91 -15.18 13.88 -6.78
N PHE A 92 -14.92 12.69 -6.24
CA PHE A 92 -15.43 11.43 -6.79
C PHE A 92 -16.96 11.35 -6.78
N VAL A 93 -17.58 11.69 -5.64
CA VAL A 93 -19.07 11.71 -5.53
C VAL A 93 -19.68 12.64 -6.56
N LYS A 94 -19.15 13.86 -6.70
CA LYS A 94 -19.62 14.84 -7.69
C LYS A 94 -19.44 14.36 -9.13
N ALA A 95 -18.30 13.72 -9.43
CA ALA A 95 -17.99 13.28 -10.79
C ALA A 95 -18.79 12.04 -11.23
N THR A 96 -19.22 11.20 -10.30
CA THR A 96 -19.82 9.89 -10.61
C THR A 96 -21.25 9.71 -10.10
N ASN A 97 -21.75 10.65 -9.31
CA ASN A 97 -23.01 10.52 -8.56
C ASN A 97 -23.01 9.28 -7.63
N HIS A 98 -21.81 8.88 -7.14
CA HIS A 98 -21.71 7.81 -6.17
C HIS A 98 -22.38 8.21 -4.85
N ARG A 99 -22.82 7.23 -4.04
CA ARG A 99 -23.42 7.51 -2.75
C ARG A 99 -22.45 8.22 -1.80
N VAL A 100 -22.99 9.08 -0.96
CA VAL A 100 -22.22 9.77 0.09
C VAL A 100 -21.87 8.82 1.23
N PRO A 101 -20.73 9.05 1.92
CA PRO A 101 -20.33 8.28 3.10
C PRO A 101 -21.36 8.38 4.22
N GLN A 102 -21.91 7.25 4.64
CA GLN A 102 -22.90 7.19 5.71
C GLN A 102 -22.78 5.90 6.53
N ASN A 103 -22.97 5.98 7.84
CA ASN A 103 -23.12 4.85 8.72
C ASN A 103 -24.61 4.51 8.93
N PRO A 104 -25.15 3.51 8.25
CA PRO A 104 -26.58 3.18 8.35
C PRO A 104 -26.97 2.58 9.70
N LYS A 105 -26.00 2.00 10.44
CA LYS A 105 -26.24 1.41 11.76
C LYS A 105 -26.16 2.44 12.88
N ASN A 106 -25.45 3.54 12.66
CA ASN A 106 -25.30 4.62 13.63
C ASN A 106 -25.24 6.00 12.95
N PRO A 107 -26.40 6.57 12.55
CA PRO A 107 -26.44 7.86 11.85
C PRO A 107 -25.83 9.02 12.63
N THR A 108 -25.72 8.94 13.98
CA THR A 108 -25.06 9.97 14.79
C THR A 108 -23.55 10.05 14.54
N ARG A 109 -22.99 9.09 13.83
CA ARG A 109 -21.59 9.02 13.41
C ARG A 109 -21.36 9.52 11.98
N ASN A 110 -22.40 9.99 11.30
CA ASN A 110 -22.26 10.60 9.99
C ASN A 110 -21.55 11.94 10.11
N LEU A 111 -20.60 12.17 9.19
CA LEU A 111 -19.82 13.41 9.11
C LEU A 111 -20.25 14.30 7.94
N TRP A 112 -20.98 13.71 6.97
CA TRP A 112 -21.46 14.40 5.79
C TRP A 112 -22.94 14.77 5.93
N ASP A 113 -23.32 15.97 5.48
CA ASP A 113 -24.70 16.40 5.31
C ASP A 113 -25.02 16.46 3.81
N GLY A 114 -25.64 15.38 3.30
CA GLY A 114 -25.82 15.20 1.86
C GLY A 114 -24.49 15.22 1.11
N VAL A 115 -24.36 16.01 0.06
CA VAL A 115 -23.13 16.20 -0.74
C VAL A 115 -22.25 17.35 -0.18
N GLY A 116 -22.59 17.89 0.99
CA GLY A 116 -21.82 18.93 1.66
C GLY A 116 -20.91 18.38 2.74
N ILE A 117 -19.68 18.91 2.83
CA ILE A 117 -18.76 18.65 3.93
C ILE A 117 -18.29 19.98 4.54
N PRO A 118 -18.09 20.03 5.88
CA PRO A 118 -17.38 21.16 6.50
C PRO A 118 -15.95 21.27 5.95
N GLU A 119 -15.43 22.48 5.82
CA GLU A 119 -14.03 22.72 5.41
C GLU A 119 -13.04 22.00 6.33
N SER A 120 -13.32 22.00 7.64
CA SER A 120 -12.54 21.29 8.68
C SER A 120 -12.43 19.78 8.49
N LEU A 121 -13.29 19.19 7.67
CA LEU A 121 -13.30 17.76 7.36
C LEU A 121 -12.50 17.43 6.09
N ALA A 122 -12.23 18.40 5.24
CA ALA A 122 -11.69 18.17 3.89
C ALA A 122 -10.38 17.37 3.88
N ASP A 123 -9.46 17.65 4.81
CA ASP A 123 -8.14 17.01 4.91
C ASP A 123 -8.10 15.80 5.85
N ARG A 124 -9.24 15.40 6.40
CA ARG A 124 -9.34 14.21 7.25
C ARG A 124 -9.71 12.99 6.41
N PRO A 125 -9.31 11.76 6.83
CA PRO A 125 -9.62 10.55 6.07
C PRO A 125 -11.13 10.39 5.91
N VAL A 126 -11.55 9.93 4.74
CA VAL A 126 -12.94 9.51 4.53
C VAL A 126 -13.21 8.23 5.30
N VAL A 127 -14.34 8.21 6.00
CA VAL A 127 -14.85 7.05 6.75
C VAL A 127 -16.32 6.83 6.40
N ASN A 128 -16.96 5.84 6.98
CA ASN A 128 -18.34 5.46 6.68
C ASN A 128 -18.53 4.98 5.22
N VAL A 129 -17.48 4.38 4.67
CA VAL A 129 -17.41 3.76 3.34
C VAL A 129 -17.18 2.25 3.49
N ASP A 130 -17.84 1.45 2.67
CA ASP A 130 -17.58 0.02 2.62
C ASP A 130 -16.50 -0.34 1.59
N TRP A 131 -16.18 -1.62 1.48
CA TRP A 131 -15.13 -2.08 0.57
C TRP A 131 -15.42 -1.72 -0.89
N ALA A 132 -16.68 -1.83 -1.31
CA ALA A 132 -17.08 -1.52 -2.69
C ALA A 132 -16.98 -0.02 -3.00
N ASP A 133 -17.28 0.84 -2.02
CA ASP A 133 -17.10 2.29 -2.13
C ASP A 133 -15.61 2.64 -2.31
N ALA A 134 -14.74 2.02 -1.53
CA ALA A 134 -13.30 2.21 -1.58
C ALA A 134 -12.70 1.74 -2.92
N ASP A 135 -13.09 0.56 -3.39
CA ASP A 135 -12.67 0.01 -4.69
C ASP A 135 -13.17 0.87 -5.86
N ALA A 136 -14.42 1.35 -5.80
CA ALA A 136 -14.97 2.26 -6.82
C ALA A 136 -14.19 3.58 -6.91
N TYR A 137 -13.84 4.17 -5.77
CA TYR A 137 -12.99 5.37 -5.74
C TYR A 137 -11.63 5.11 -6.38
N CYS A 138 -10.92 4.05 -5.94
CA CYS A 138 -9.59 3.75 -6.47
C CYS A 138 -9.63 3.51 -7.99
N LYS A 139 -10.64 2.82 -8.51
CA LYS A 139 -10.85 2.62 -9.95
C LYS A 139 -11.12 3.94 -10.69
N TRP A 140 -11.96 4.80 -10.14
CA TRP A 140 -12.20 6.14 -10.70
C TRP A 140 -10.92 6.96 -10.74
N ALA A 141 -10.08 6.86 -9.70
CA ALA A 141 -8.78 7.50 -9.63
C ALA A 141 -7.72 6.85 -10.55
N GLY A 142 -8.05 5.77 -11.30
CA GLY A 142 -7.12 5.04 -12.17
C GLY A 142 -6.15 4.15 -11.41
N ARG A 143 -6.54 3.72 -10.22
CA ARG A 143 -5.78 2.90 -9.28
C ARG A 143 -6.62 1.71 -8.81
N ARG A 144 -6.15 1.00 -7.80
CA ARG A 144 -6.82 -0.11 -7.12
C ARG A 144 -6.58 -0.04 -5.62
N LEU A 145 -7.32 -0.81 -4.84
CA LEU A 145 -6.92 -1.05 -3.46
C LEU A 145 -5.56 -1.76 -3.41
N PRO A 146 -4.70 -1.49 -2.42
CA PRO A 146 -3.47 -2.24 -2.22
C PRO A 146 -3.79 -3.69 -1.84
N ARG A 147 -2.94 -4.62 -2.24
CA ARG A 147 -2.94 -5.96 -1.65
C ARG A 147 -2.46 -5.87 -0.20
N GLU A 148 -2.88 -6.79 0.64
CA GLU A 148 -2.43 -6.83 2.03
C GLU A 148 -0.89 -6.82 2.14
N ALA A 149 -0.23 -7.61 1.30
CA ALA A 149 1.23 -7.69 1.24
C ALA A 149 1.89 -6.37 0.78
N GLU A 150 1.30 -5.64 -0.14
CA GLU A 150 1.78 -4.33 -0.58
C GLU A 150 1.62 -3.29 0.54
N TRP A 151 0.48 -3.32 1.22
CA TRP A 151 0.22 -2.44 2.36
C TRP A 151 1.26 -2.64 3.47
N GLU A 152 1.54 -3.90 3.86
CA GLU A 152 2.51 -4.20 4.91
C GLU A 152 3.94 -3.81 4.50
N LYS A 153 4.36 -4.06 3.25
CA LYS A 153 5.66 -3.60 2.74
C LYS A 153 5.77 -2.08 2.77
N ALA A 154 4.73 -1.36 2.35
CA ALA A 154 4.72 0.10 2.40
C ALA A 154 4.84 0.65 3.82
N ALA A 155 4.32 -0.09 4.81
CA ALA A 155 4.34 0.30 6.21
C ALA A 155 5.73 0.14 6.87
N LYS A 156 6.50 -0.89 6.54
CA LYS A 156 7.75 -1.20 7.25
C LYS A 156 9.00 -1.35 6.39
N GLY A 157 8.85 -1.42 5.07
CA GLY A 157 9.96 -1.77 4.19
C GLY A 157 10.44 -3.20 4.40
N ASP A 158 11.75 -3.38 4.25
CA ASP A 158 12.42 -4.67 4.44
C ASP A 158 12.75 -4.94 5.93
N ASN A 159 12.33 -4.02 6.81
CA ASN A 159 12.64 -4.09 8.23
C ASN A 159 11.75 -5.11 8.95
N ASP A 160 12.27 -5.63 10.06
CA ASP A 160 11.53 -6.50 10.96
C ASP A 160 10.98 -5.67 12.15
N TRP A 161 10.16 -4.65 11.82
CA TRP A 161 9.64 -3.65 12.76
C TRP A 161 8.21 -3.94 13.19
N ARG A 162 7.89 -3.51 14.43
CA ARG A 162 6.51 -3.57 14.97
C ARG A 162 5.64 -2.42 14.47
N PHE A 163 6.24 -1.24 14.28
CA PHE A 163 5.55 -0.01 13.90
C PHE A 163 6.23 0.63 12.69
N PRO A 164 5.55 1.51 11.94
CA PRO A 164 6.14 2.16 10.76
C PRO A 164 7.44 2.92 11.04
N TRP A 165 7.61 3.43 12.24
CA TRP A 165 8.79 4.19 12.70
C TRP A 165 9.83 3.33 13.44
N GLY A 166 9.66 2.01 13.52
CA GLY A 166 10.57 1.10 14.20
C GLY A 166 9.94 0.34 15.37
N ASN A 167 10.74 0.11 16.43
CA ASN A 167 10.32 -0.68 17.58
C ASN A 167 10.12 0.15 18.87
N VAL A 168 10.14 1.49 18.75
CA VAL A 168 9.86 2.38 19.87
C VAL A 168 8.36 2.41 20.13
N GLU A 169 7.95 2.28 21.39
CA GLU A 169 6.55 2.28 21.80
C GLU A 169 5.78 3.52 21.29
N PRO A 170 4.52 3.34 20.86
CA PRO A 170 3.70 4.42 20.34
C PRO A 170 3.49 5.55 21.34
N THR A 171 3.45 6.78 20.84
CA THR A 171 3.06 7.97 21.60
C THR A 171 2.17 8.85 20.72
N ASP A 172 1.54 9.86 21.30
CA ASP A 172 0.76 10.90 20.64
C ASP A 172 1.54 11.71 19.56
N LYS A 173 2.86 11.50 19.47
CA LYS A 173 3.71 12.10 18.43
C LYS A 173 3.85 11.23 17.17
N HIS A 174 3.45 9.97 17.26
CA HIS A 174 3.60 9.00 16.19
C HIS A 174 2.30 8.74 15.44
N LEU A 175 1.15 8.77 16.12
CA LEU A 175 -0.12 8.36 15.55
C LEU A 175 -1.32 8.87 16.35
N ASN A 176 -2.50 8.85 15.71
CA ASN A 176 -3.80 9.04 16.34
C ASN A 176 -4.33 7.68 16.82
N PHE A 177 -4.34 7.44 18.11
CA PHE A 177 -4.77 6.18 18.74
C PHE A 177 -5.33 6.41 20.15
N ASN A 178 -5.99 5.41 20.73
CA ASN A 178 -6.55 5.46 22.09
C ASN A 178 -7.45 6.68 22.35
N GLN A 179 -8.27 7.05 21.35
CA GLN A 179 -9.16 8.20 21.43
C GLN A 179 -10.60 7.78 21.72
N LYS A 180 -11.38 8.75 22.18
CA LYS A 180 -12.84 8.65 22.26
C LYS A 180 -13.47 9.46 21.15
N TRP A 181 -14.62 9.02 20.66
CA TRP A 181 -15.33 9.74 19.61
C TRP A 181 -15.87 11.09 20.11
N ILE A 182 -15.46 12.15 19.48
CA ILE A 182 -15.92 13.53 19.69
C ILE A 182 -16.33 14.21 18.38
N GLY A 183 -16.81 13.43 17.39
CA GLY A 183 -17.16 13.90 16.07
C GLY A 183 -15.94 13.95 15.14
N GLU A 184 -15.96 14.83 14.13
CA GLU A 184 -14.90 14.96 13.13
C GLU A 184 -13.50 15.16 13.72
N LYS A 185 -13.40 15.83 14.88
CA LYS A 185 -12.13 16.10 15.56
C LYS A 185 -11.42 14.85 16.09
N THR A 186 -12.12 13.72 16.12
CA THR A 186 -11.50 12.43 16.47
C THR A 186 -10.54 11.96 15.37
N LEU A 187 -10.85 12.27 14.10
CA LEU A 187 -9.98 11.98 12.97
C LEU A 187 -8.97 13.11 12.83
N MET A 188 -7.70 12.79 12.68
CA MET A 188 -6.68 13.81 12.43
C MET A 188 -6.53 14.07 10.91
N PRO A 189 -6.21 15.31 10.50
CA PRO A 189 -5.81 15.56 9.13
C PRO A 189 -4.70 14.61 8.71
N VAL A 190 -4.79 14.05 7.50
CA VAL A 190 -3.79 13.10 7.02
C VAL A 190 -2.38 13.71 7.02
N GLY A 191 -1.36 12.92 7.35
CA GLY A 191 0.02 13.42 7.41
C GLY A 191 0.36 14.24 8.64
N SER A 192 -0.48 14.27 9.67
CA SER A 192 -0.23 15.04 10.91
C SER A 192 0.97 14.52 11.70
N TYR A 193 1.40 13.30 11.49
CA TYR A 193 2.40 12.61 12.32
C TYR A 193 3.71 12.36 11.59
N GLU A 194 4.56 13.39 11.48
CA GLU A 194 5.87 13.29 10.81
C GLU A 194 6.76 12.18 11.37
N LYS A 195 6.67 11.90 12.67
CA LYS A 195 7.43 10.84 13.34
C LYS A 195 6.83 9.44 13.19
N GLY A 196 5.61 9.37 12.68
CA GLY A 196 4.86 8.12 12.48
C GLY A 196 4.97 7.54 11.07
N LYS A 197 5.65 8.22 10.15
CA LYS A 197 5.76 7.78 8.76
C LYS A 197 6.63 6.54 8.59
N SER A 198 6.35 5.78 7.56
CA SER A 198 7.12 4.60 7.17
C SER A 198 8.51 4.96 6.61
N PRO A 199 9.43 3.98 6.42
CA PRO A 199 10.73 4.21 5.79
C PRO A 199 10.65 4.83 4.39
N TYR A 200 9.54 4.59 3.69
CA TYR A 200 9.29 5.17 2.37
C TYR A 200 8.59 6.53 2.41
N GLY A 201 8.25 7.04 3.59
CA GLY A 201 7.56 8.31 3.76
C GLY A 201 6.05 8.24 3.56
N VAL A 202 5.45 7.06 3.70
CA VAL A 202 3.99 6.87 3.74
C VAL A 202 3.49 7.17 5.15
N TYR A 203 2.45 8.00 5.28
CA TYR A 203 1.91 8.44 6.57
C TYR A 203 0.71 7.60 7.00
N ASP A 204 0.42 7.64 8.28
CA ASP A 204 -0.77 7.08 8.92
C ASP A 204 -0.95 5.56 8.70
N MET A 205 0.19 4.84 8.48
CA MET A 205 0.20 3.37 8.36
C MET A 205 -0.04 2.65 9.70
N ALA A 206 -0.28 3.41 10.76
CA ALA A 206 -0.72 2.94 12.06
C ALA A 206 -1.57 4.03 12.72
N GLY A 207 -2.76 3.68 13.23
CA GLY A 207 -3.71 4.61 13.84
C GLY A 207 -4.51 5.40 12.79
N ASN A 208 -5.18 6.44 13.22
CA ASN A 208 -6.14 7.27 12.50
C ASN A 208 -7.36 6.48 12.05
N VAL A 209 -7.31 5.74 10.92
CA VAL A 209 -8.39 4.83 10.53
C VAL A 209 -7.87 3.46 10.11
N TRP A 210 -8.67 2.42 10.29
CA TRP A 210 -8.49 1.16 9.61
C TRP A 210 -8.57 1.36 8.09
N GLU A 211 -7.84 0.56 7.32
CA GLU A 211 -7.81 0.69 5.88
C GLU A 211 -8.23 -0.60 5.19
N TRP A 212 -9.23 -0.48 4.30
CA TRP A 212 -9.59 -1.55 3.38
C TRP A 212 -8.44 -1.90 2.46
N VAL A 213 -8.13 -3.20 2.35
CA VAL A 213 -7.23 -3.73 1.31
C VAL A 213 -7.99 -4.64 0.35
N ASN A 214 -7.36 -5.05 -0.74
CA ASN A 214 -8.02 -5.85 -1.78
C ASN A 214 -8.37 -7.27 -1.34
N ASP A 215 -7.63 -7.82 -0.39
CA ASP A 215 -7.62 -9.25 -0.09
C ASP A 215 -8.87 -9.70 0.66
N TRP A 216 -9.38 -10.89 0.29
CA TRP A 216 -10.25 -11.65 1.16
C TRP A 216 -9.47 -12.12 2.37
N TYR A 217 -10.14 -12.20 3.52
CA TYR A 217 -9.54 -12.72 4.74
C TYR A 217 -9.60 -14.25 4.79
N ASP A 218 -8.46 -14.87 5.06
CA ASP A 218 -8.32 -16.26 5.47
C ASP A 218 -7.26 -16.33 6.57
N ALA A 219 -7.64 -16.78 7.76
CA ALA A 219 -6.75 -16.87 8.92
C ALA A 219 -5.52 -17.78 8.70
N LYS A 220 -5.57 -18.67 7.70
CA LYS A 220 -4.48 -19.60 7.35
C LYS A 220 -3.77 -19.23 6.05
N TYR A 221 -4.04 -18.05 5.51
CA TYR A 221 -3.47 -17.68 4.21
C TYR A 221 -1.94 -17.66 4.22
N TYR A 222 -1.32 -17.19 5.31
CA TYR A 222 0.13 -17.10 5.43
C TYR A 222 0.83 -18.47 5.37
N GLU A 223 0.16 -19.57 5.75
CA GLU A 223 0.69 -20.93 5.64
C GLU A 223 0.91 -21.40 4.18
N LYS A 224 0.18 -20.79 3.23
CA LYS A 224 0.13 -21.19 1.80
C LYS A 224 0.31 -20.03 0.83
N SER A 225 0.67 -18.85 1.34
CA SER A 225 0.87 -17.66 0.53
C SER A 225 1.95 -17.89 -0.53
N PRO A 226 1.70 -17.51 -1.80
CA PRO A 226 2.75 -17.52 -2.82
C PRO A 226 3.92 -16.63 -2.42
N ALA A 227 5.13 -17.07 -2.75
CA ALA A 227 6.36 -16.33 -2.42
C ALA A 227 6.51 -15.02 -3.24
N LYS A 228 5.78 -14.86 -4.36
CA LYS A 228 5.85 -13.66 -5.20
C LYS A 228 4.46 -13.08 -5.43
N ASN A 229 4.34 -11.76 -5.18
CA ASN A 229 3.13 -10.96 -5.40
C ASN A 229 1.84 -11.64 -4.93
N PRO A 230 1.74 -12.10 -3.67
CA PRO A 230 0.58 -12.84 -3.20
C PRO A 230 -0.71 -12.05 -3.44
N PRO A 231 -1.70 -12.63 -4.15
CA PRO A 231 -2.92 -11.92 -4.51
C PRO A 231 -3.99 -11.91 -3.40
N GLY A 232 -3.76 -12.59 -2.29
CA GLY A 232 -4.78 -12.97 -1.34
C GLY A 232 -5.58 -14.23 -1.76
N PRO A 233 -6.50 -14.72 -0.91
CA PRO A 233 -7.42 -15.78 -1.26
C PRO A 233 -8.30 -15.43 -2.47
N GLU A 234 -8.63 -16.41 -3.32
CA GLU A 234 -9.49 -16.19 -4.51
C GLU A 234 -10.91 -15.77 -4.13
N SER A 235 -11.41 -16.21 -2.99
CA SER A 235 -12.75 -15.92 -2.50
C SER A 235 -12.81 -15.92 -0.97
N GLY A 236 -13.85 -15.29 -0.43
CA GLY A 236 -14.09 -15.24 1.01
C GLY A 236 -15.42 -14.55 1.34
N THR A 237 -15.72 -14.44 2.61
CA THR A 237 -16.92 -13.72 3.12
C THR A 237 -16.53 -12.44 3.85
N LYS A 238 -15.25 -12.28 4.17
CA LYS A 238 -14.69 -11.12 4.87
C LYS A 238 -13.52 -10.56 4.09
N ARG A 239 -13.31 -9.25 4.17
CA ARG A 239 -12.12 -8.57 3.64
C ARG A 239 -11.15 -8.26 4.77
N VAL A 240 -9.89 -8.12 4.42
CA VAL A 240 -8.86 -7.67 5.37
C VAL A 240 -8.94 -6.16 5.54
N ILE A 241 -8.79 -5.68 6.79
CA ILE A 241 -8.48 -4.29 7.12
C ILE A 241 -7.17 -4.23 7.89
N ARG A 242 -6.42 -3.15 7.73
CA ARG A 242 -5.07 -2.95 8.25
C ARG A 242 -4.93 -1.60 8.96
N GLY A 243 -3.86 -1.44 9.78
CA GLY A 243 -3.40 -0.16 10.30
C GLY A 243 -3.94 0.23 11.67
N ALA A 244 -5.05 -0.35 12.11
CA ALA A 244 -5.81 0.09 13.29
C ALA A 244 -6.39 1.50 13.15
N GLY A 245 -7.40 1.82 13.94
CA GLY A 245 -8.04 3.13 13.94
C GLY A 245 -7.83 3.89 15.24
N TRP A 246 -8.31 5.12 15.29
CA TRP A 246 -8.20 6.06 16.40
C TRP A 246 -8.63 5.49 17.77
N GLN A 247 -9.54 4.52 17.81
CA GLN A 247 -10.05 3.91 19.06
C GLN A 247 -9.14 2.80 19.63
N ASN A 248 -8.19 2.30 18.83
CA ASN A 248 -7.38 1.16 19.23
C ASN A 248 -6.22 1.55 20.13
N GLU A 249 -5.81 0.62 20.98
CA GLU A 249 -4.67 0.74 21.89
C GLU A 249 -3.42 0.09 21.29
N THR A 250 -2.27 0.29 21.95
CA THR A 250 -0.94 -0.16 21.50
C THR A 250 -0.88 -1.61 21.00
N PRO A 251 -1.49 -2.62 21.64
CA PRO A 251 -1.40 -4.00 21.15
C PRO A 251 -2.01 -4.20 19.75
N THR A 252 -2.86 -3.28 19.29
CA THR A 252 -3.54 -3.39 17.99
C THR A 252 -2.87 -2.58 16.88
N VAL A 253 -2.15 -1.48 17.21
CA VAL A 253 -1.57 -0.57 16.20
C VAL A 253 -0.27 -1.06 15.58
N ARG A 254 0.01 -2.37 15.65
CA ARG A 254 1.19 -3.00 15.05
C ARG A 254 0.98 -3.18 13.54
N ILE A 255 2.04 -3.04 12.76
CA ILE A 255 2.01 -3.19 11.29
C ILE A 255 1.41 -4.54 10.86
N PHE A 256 1.77 -5.61 11.56
CA PHE A 256 1.39 -6.98 11.20
C PHE A 256 -0.02 -7.37 11.68
N THR A 257 -0.72 -6.50 12.42
CA THR A 257 -2.11 -6.77 12.86
C THR A 257 -3.05 -6.89 11.66
N ARG A 258 -3.76 -8.00 11.61
CA ARG A 258 -4.76 -8.34 10.60
C ARG A 258 -6.13 -8.42 11.24
N VAL A 259 -7.14 -7.84 10.60
CA VAL A 259 -8.52 -7.96 11.07
C VAL A 259 -9.44 -8.29 9.90
N ASP A 260 -10.36 -9.22 10.13
CA ASP A 260 -11.43 -9.55 9.22
C ASP A 260 -12.62 -8.61 9.38
N SER A 261 -13.15 -8.12 8.28
CA SER A 261 -14.30 -7.22 8.30
C SER A 261 -15.31 -7.60 7.22
N ASP A 262 -16.59 -7.52 7.55
CA ASP A 262 -17.66 -7.67 6.58
C ASP A 262 -17.52 -6.57 5.52
N PRO A 263 -17.41 -6.90 4.21
CA PRO A 263 -17.17 -5.91 3.16
C PRO A 263 -18.29 -4.87 3.01
N THR A 264 -19.44 -5.07 3.62
CA THR A 264 -20.58 -4.14 3.58
C THR A 264 -20.65 -3.19 4.78
N ILE A 265 -19.71 -3.34 5.75
CA ILE A 265 -19.67 -2.47 6.92
C ILE A 265 -19.21 -1.06 6.55
N ARG A 266 -19.99 -0.08 7.04
CA ARG A 266 -19.66 1.34 7.00
C ARG A 266 -19.65 1.87 8.43
N ASN A 267 -18.51 2.32 8.89
CA ASN A 267 -18.31 2.82 10.24
C ASN A 267 -17.34 4.01 10.27
N GLU A 268 -17.32 4.72 11.39
CA GLU A 268 -16.54 5.94 11.58
C GLU A 268 -15.05 5.72 11.84
N SER A 269 -14.55 4.51 11.69
CA SER A 269 -13.15 4.16 11.95
C SER A 269 -12.47 3.41 10.82
N THR A 270 -13.15 3.24 9.68
CA THR A 270 -12.59 2.52 8.52
C THR A 270 -12.67 3.38 7.27
N GLY A 271 -11.51 3.65 6.70
CA GLY A 271 -11.26 4.33 5.44
C GLY A 271 -10.42 3.47 4.51
N PHE A 272 -9.58 4.08 3.68
CA PHE A 272 -8.72 3.38 2.72
C PHE A 272 -7.67 4.31 2.09
N ARG A 273 -6.70 3.70 1.42
CA ARG A 273 -5.80 4.32 0.45
C ARG A 273 -5.72 3.48 -0.82
N CYS A 274 -5.22 4.03 -1.92
CA CYS A 274 -5.10 3.30 -3.18
C CYS A 274 -3.64 2.96 -3.50
N ALA A 275 -3.45 2.00 -4.39
CA ALA A 275 -2.17 1.62 -4.97
C ALA A 275 -2.25 1.52 -6.50
N MET A 276 -1.11 1.50 -7.16
CA MET A 276 -0.99 1.41 -8.62
C MET A 276 0.24 0.61 -8.98
N ASP A 277 0.14 -0.30 -9.96
CA ASP A 277 1.30 -1.02 -10.46
C ASP A 277 2.28 -0.05 -11.13
N ALA A 278 3.57 -0.18 -10.84
CA ALA A 278 4.60 0.59 -11.53
C ALA A 278 4.85 -0.02 -12.92
N LYS A 279 4.70 0.80 -13.95
CA LYS A 279 4.85 0.39 -15.37
C LYS A 279 6.21 0.79 -15.93
#